data_366aeb82305cda4c058e4bb3e1ff4467
#
_entry.id   366aeb82305cda4c058e4bb3e1ff4467
#
_cell.length_a   1.000
_cell.length_b   1.000
_cell.length_c   1.000
_cell.angle_alpha   90.00
_cell.angle_beta   90.00
_cell.angle_gamma   90.00
#
_symmetry.space_group_name_H-M   'P 1'
#
loop_
_entity.id
_entity.type
_entity.pdbx_description
1 polymer ?
#
loop_
_entity_poly.entity_id
_entity_poly.type
_entity_poly.pdbx_seq_one_letter_code
_entity_poly.pdbx_strand_id
1 'polypeptide(L)'
;SGAIAVGRQAIGVHHRPKNVSEKQACAAIGQAQLMMTYQKLFSEYGHRAAQILMTKNTMIDNLSRRNASNTFDELIKLGAIPVVNENDTVSTYEIQFGDNDTLSAIVSALTHADLLLLLSDIDGLYTDDPRKNPGAQFIDLVDKVDDHYMKMGKDSGSDVGTGGMATKLSAAKIANASGADMIIANGDDFHVIHRLLDGRNIGTLFVGHLDENFDLVDVLEEDR
;
A
#
# COMPACT_ATOMS: atom_id res chain seq x y z
N SER A 1 -3.54 -3.74 5.86
CA SER A 1 -4.89 -3.76 6.40
C SER A 1 -5.12 -4.94 7.31
N GLY A 2 -6.25 -5.60 7.26
CA GLY A 2 -6.57 -6.68 8.21
C GLY A 2 -7.55 -6.23 9.28
N ALA A 3 -7.84 -4.93 9.40
CA ALA A 3 -8.75 -4.40 10.40
C ALA A 3 -10.12 -5.10 10.40
N ILE A 4 -10.74 -5.29 9.24
CA ILE A 4 -12.02 -6.01 9.12
C ILE A 4 -11.89 -7.45 9.61
N ALA A 5 -10.81 -8.16 9.27
CA ALA A 5 -10.59 -9.54 9.69
C ALA A 5 -10.38 -9.64 11.21
N VAL A 6 -9.56 -8.76 11.77
CA VAL A 6 -9.30 -8.66 13.22
C VAL A 6 -10.60 -8.34 13.97
N GLY A 7 -11.37 -7.38 13.48
CA GLY A 7 -12.65 -7.00 14.12
C GLY A 7 -13.66 -8.14 14.09
N ARG A 8 -13.80 -8.85 12.97
CA ARG A 8 -14.64 -10.05 12.89
C ARG A 8 -14.27 -11.10 13.94
N GLN A 9 -12.97 -11.39 14.04
CA GLN A 9 -12.47 -12.35 15.02
C GLN A 9 -12.77 -11.91 16.45
N ALA A 10 -12.59 -10.62 16.75
CA ALA A 10 -12.83 -10.05 18.07
C ALA A 10 -14.27 -10.19 18.56
N ILE A 11 -15.24 -10.12 17.64
CA ILE A 11 -16.67 -10.24 17.98
C ILE A 11 -17.26 -11.61 17.65
N GLY A 12 -16.41 -12.61 17.30
CA GLY A 12 -16.87 -13.97 17.02
C GLY A 12 -17.69 -14.14 15.74
N VAL A 13 -17.57 -13.22 14.77
CA VAL A 13 -18.27 -13.30 13.47
C VAL A 13 -17.43 -14.12 12.50
N HIS A 14 -17.92 -15.30 12.16
CA HIS A 14 -17.19 -16.25 11.29
C HIS A 14 -17.49 -16.10 9.79
N HIS A 15 -18.60 -15.45 9.41
CA HIS A 15 -18.92 -15.20 8.01
C HIS A 15 -18.26 -13.89 7.50
N ARG A 16 -18.14 -13.74 6.17
CA ARG A 16 -17.76 -12.45 5.57
C ARG A 16 -18.87 -11.43 5.78
N PRO A 17 -18.54 -10.16 6.10
CA PRO A 17 -19.55 -9.10 6.21
C PRO A 17 -20.42 -9.02 4.95
N LYS A 18 -21.72 -8.95 5.12
CA LYS A 18 -22.68 -9.02 4.00
C LYS A 18 -23.01 -7.65 3.41
N ASN A 19 -22.80 -6.61 4.19
CA ASN A 19 -23.12 -5.23 3.81
C ASN A 19 -22.05 -4.25 4.29
N VAL A 20 -22.13 -3.01 3.80
CA VAL A 20 -21.17 -1.94 4.12
C VAL A 20 -21.11 -1.66 5.60
N SER A 21 -22.26 -1.52 6.27
CA SER A 21 -22.33 -1.18 7.70
C SER A 21 -21.65 -2.24 8.58
N GLU A 22 -21.81 -3.52 8.23
CA GLU A 22 -21.14 -4.61 8.94
C GLU A 22 -19.63 -4.60 8.71
N LYS A 23 -19.17 -4.29 7.47
CA LYS A 23 -17.74 -4.07 7.19
C LYS A 23 -17.18 -2.92 8.01
N GLN A 24 -17.86 -1.77 8.01
CA GLN A 24 -17.46 -0.57 8.73
C GLN A 24 -17.38 -0.83 10.25
N ALA A 25 -18.37 -1.52 10.82
CA ALA A 25 -18.37 -1.89 12.24
C ALA A 25 -17.19 -2.83 12.58
N CYS A 26 -16.95 -3.85 11.77
CA CYS A 26 -15.79 -4.73 11.94
C CYS A 26 -14.47 -3.96 11.81
N ALA A 27 -14.36 -3.05 10.84
CA ALA A 27 -13.17 -2.21 10.67
C ALA A 27 -12.91 -1.33 11.89
N ALA A 28 -13.94 -0.69 12.45
CA ALA A 28 -13.82 0.15 13.65
C ALA A 28 -13.26 -0.63 14.85
N ILE A 29 -13.77 -1.83 15.10
CA ILE A 29 -13.31 -2.68 16.19
C ILE A 29 -11.87 -3.18 15.93
N GLY A 30 -11.63 -3.68 14.73
CA GLY A 30 -10.34 -4.28 14.39
C GLY A 30 -9.22 -3.27 14.25
N GLN A 31 -9.50 -2.05 13.79
CA GLN A 31 -8.50 -0.99 13.69
C GLN A 31 -7.95 -0.62 15.08
N ALA A 32 -8.80 -0.54 16.09
CA ALA A 32 -8.36 -0.29 17.46
C ALA A 32 -7.40 -1.37 17.97
N GLN A 33 -7.74 -2.65 17.76
CA GLN A 33 -6.88 -3.77 18.16
C GLN A 33 -5.57 -3.83 17.36
N LEU A 34 -5.63 -3.54 16.06
CA LEU A 34 -4.45 -3.46 15.21
C LEU A 34 -3.48 -2.40 15.74
N MET A 35 -3.96 -1.21 16.06
CA MET A 35 -3.14 -0.13 16.60
C MET A 35 -2.57 -0.45 18.00
N MET A 36 -3.34 -1.11 18.85
CA MET A 36 -2.82 -1.60 20.14
C MET A 36 -1.66 -2.58 19.94
N THR A 37 -1.73 -3.44 18.93
CA THR A 37 -0.66 -4.40 18.60
C THR A 37 0.59 -3.66 18.13
N TYR A 38 0.47 -2.74 17.19
CA TYR A 38 1.60 -1.92 16.73
C TYR A 38 2.21 -1.11 17.86
N GLN A 39 1.39 -0.43 18.67
CA GLN A 39 1.89 0.36 19.81
C GLN A 39 2.65 -0.50 20.80
N LYS A 40 2.14 -1.70 21.12
CA LYS A 40 2.81 -2.64 22.02
C LYS A 40 4.19 -3.04 21.48
N LEU A 41 4.24 -3.49 20.22
CA LEU A 41 5.48 -3.97 19.60
C LEU A 41 6.52 -2.86 19.45
N PHE A 42 6.13 -1.69 18.98
CA PHE A 42 7.07 -0.56 18.83
C PHE A 42 7.56 -0.01 20.17
N SER A 43 6.72 -0.03 21.22
CA SER A 43 7.12 0.43 22.54
C SER A 43 8.23 -0.40 23.17
N GLU A 44 8.35 -1.69 22.83
CA GLU A 44 9.44 -2.56 23.26
C GLU A 44 10.83 -2.08 22.77
N TYR A 45 10.85 -1.33 21.67
CA TYR A 45 12.03 -0.71 21.07
C TYR A 45 12.12 0.80 21.33
N GLY A 46 11.28 1.34 22.21
CA GLY A 46 11.25 2.78 22.53
C GLY A 46 10.62 3.66 21.46
N HIS A 47 9.94 3.09 20.46
CA HIS A 47 9.25 3.82 19.41
C HIS A 47 7.76 4.02 19.73
N ARG A 48 7.17 5.04 19.12
CA ARG A 48 5.73 5.35 19.22
C ARG A 48 5.07 5.16 17.87
N ALA A 49 3.96 4.41 17.84
CA ALA A 49 3.11 4.33 16.66
C ALA A 49 2.09 5.48 16.68
N ALA A 50 1.86 6.08 15.52
CA ALA A 50 0.82 7.10 15.33
C ALA A 50 -0.15 6.64 14.25
N GLN A 51 -1.46 6.62 14.55
CA GLN A 51 -2.47 6.22 13.58
C GLN A 51 -2.80 7.36 12.63
N ILE A 52 -2.80 7.07 11.32
CA ILE A 52 -3.37 7.94 10.29
C ILE A 52 -4.39 7.14 9.48
N LEU A 53 -5.63 7.63 9.43
CA LEU A 53 -6.69 7.04 8.63
C LEU A 53 -7.08 7.98 7.51
N MET A 54 -7.05 7.47 6.28
CA MET A 54 -7.22 8.27 5.07
C MET A 54 -8.38 7.75 4.21
N THR A 55 -8.98 8.64 3.45
CA THR A 55 -9.95 8.30 2.40
C THR A 55 -9.52 8.95 1.09
N LYS A 56 -10.02 8.48 -0.04
CA LYS A 56 -9.78 9.08 -1.36
C LYS A 56 -10.16 10.58 -1.36
N ASN A 57 -11.28 10.95 -0.73
CA ASN A 57 -11.69 12.35 -0.60
C ASN A 57 -10.69 13.22 0.16
N THR A 58 -10.01 12.68 1.17
CA THR A 58 -8.96 13.40 1.91
C THR A 58 -7.82 13.80 0.97
N MET A 59 -7.53 12.99 -0.04
CA MET A 59 -6.45 13.27 -0.99
C MET A 59 -6.86 14.23 -2.10
N ILE A 60 -8.11 14.19 -2.54
CA ILE A 60 -8.63 15.09 -3.57
C ILE A 60 -8.78 16.51 -3.01
N ASP A 61 -9.26 16.65 -1.78
CA ASP A 61 -9.42 17.98 -1.15
C ASP A 61 -8.06 18.60 -0.78
N ASN A 62 -7.75 19.75 -1.38
CA ASN A 62 -6.46 20.43 -1.22
C ASN A 62 -6.11 20.74 0.23
N LEU A 63 -7.08 21.17 1.04
CA LEU A 63 -6.84 21.54 2.44
C LEU A 63 -6.56 20.28 3.28
N SER A 64 -7.37 19.25 3.09
CA SER A 64 -7.22 17.97 3.78
C SER A 64 -5.90 17.28 3.42
N ARG A 65 -5.54 17.30 2.13
CA ARG A 65 -4.26 16.76 1.66
C ARG A 65 -3.05 17.47 2.27
N ARG A 66 -3.06 18.81 2.29
CA ARG A 66 -2.02 19.61 2.96
C ARG A 66 -1.94 19.31 4.44
N ASN A 67 -3.06 19.21 5.13
CA ASN A 67 -3.09 18.89 6.56
C ASN A 67 -2.55 17.48 6.83
N ALA A 68 -2.86 16.51 5.97
CA ALA A 68 -2.30 15.17 6.05
C ALA A 68 -0.78 15.20 5.89
N SER A 69 -0.24 15.87 4.85
CA SER A 69 1.20 16.02 4.63
C SER A 69 1.89 16.66 5.84
N ASN A 70 1.38 17.79 6.34
CA ASN A 70 1.92 18.45 7.54
C ASN A 70 1.90 17.52 8.78
N THR A 71 0.88 16.67 8.89
CA THR A 71 0.79 15.71 10.01
C THR A 71 1.88 14.64 9.89
N PHE A 72 2.12 14.10 8.69
CA PHE A 72 3.23 13.16 8.46
C PHE A 72 4.56 13.79 8.81
N ASP A 73 4.83 14.97 8.30
CA ASP A 73 6.08 15.70 8.57
C ASP A 73 6.32 15.90 10.06
N GLU A 74 5.29 16.32 10.79
CA GLU A 74 5.41 16.57 12.22
C GLU A 74 5.59 15.27 13.01
N LEU A 75 4.87 14.19 12.66
CA LEU A 75 5.07 12.88 13.29
C LEU A 75 6.48 12.35 13.10
N ILE A 76 7.03 12.46 11.89
CA ILE A 76 8.41 12.06 11.59
C ILE A 76 9.40 12.89 12.40
N LYS A 77 9.24 14.21 12.48
CA LYS A 77 10.07 15.10 13.32
C LYS A 77 10.02 14.73 14.80
N LEU A 78 8.84 14.31 15.29
CA LEU A 78 8.66 13.85 16.66
C LEU A 78 9.18 12.43 16.91
N GLY A 79 9.73 11.74 15.89
CA GLY A 79 10.22 10.38 15.98
C GLY A 79 9.12 9.34 16.18
N ALA A 80 7.89 9.66 15.79
CA ALA A 80 6.79 8.71 15.77
C ALA A 80 6.72 7.98 14.41
N ILE A 81 6.29 6.72 14.42
CA ILE A 81 6.12 5.89 13.23
C ILE A 81 4.65 5.99 12.78
N PRO A 82 4.35 6.64 11.65
CA PRO A 82 2.99 6.67 11.11
C PRO A 82 2.57 5.28 10.64
N VAL A 83 1.46 4.77 11.17
CA VAL A 83 0.79 3.55 10.72
C VAL A 83 -0.47 3.97 9.99
N VAL A 84 -0.46 3.80 8.68
CA VAL A 84 -1.51 4.29 7.79
C VAL A 84 -2.45 3.16 7.40
N ASN A 85 -3.74 3.45 7.36
CA ASN A 85 -4.75 2.57 6.78
C ASN A 85 -5.85 3.41 6.14
N GLU A 86 -6.69 2.78 5.32
CA GLU A 86 -7.92 3.39 4.87
C GLU A 86 -8.88 3.60 6.06
N ASN A 87 -9.65 4.69 6.03
CA ASN A 87 -10.72 4.90 6.98
C ASN A 87 -11.98 4.13 6.55
N ASP A 88 -11.92 2.83 6.69
CA ASP A 88 -13.02 1.93 6.34
C ASP A 88 -14.33 2.25 7.09
N THR A 89 -14.27 3.02 8.18
CA THR A 89 -15.46 3.34 8.97
C THR A 89 -16.40 4.33 8.29
N VAL A 90 -15.87 5.14 7.38
CA VAL A 90 -16.60 6.16 6.63
C VAL A 90 -16.49 6.01 5.12
N SER A 91 -15.60 5.13 4.65
CA SER A 91 -15.43 4.85 3.22
C SER A 91 -16.65 4.12 2.65
N THR A 92 -17.09 4.57 1.47
CA THR A 92 -18.08 3.89 0.62
C THR A 92 -17.40 3.40 -0.65
N TYR A 93 -18.08 2.58 -1.46
CA TYR A 93 -17.51 2.06 -2.70
C TYR A 93 -16.99 3.14 -3.66
N GLU A 94 -17.56 4.34 -3.59
CA GLU A 94 -17.21 5.47 -4.46
C GLU A 94 -15.96 6.25 -4.00
N ILE A 95 -15.59 6.10 -2.72
CA ILE A 95 -14.49 6.86 -2.08
C ILE A 95 -13.41 5.98 -1.47
N GLN A 96 -13.41 4.69 -1.76
CA GLN A 96 -12.36 3.76 -1.37
C GLN A 96 -11.15 3.90 -2.29
N PHE A 97 -9.94 3.70 -1.73
CA PHE A 97 -8.74 3.51 -2.54
C PHE A 97 -8.76 2.16 -3.26
N GLY A 98 -9.54 1.20 -2.73
CA GLY A 98 -9.70 -0.13 -3.29
C GLY A 98 -8.66 -1.14 -2.81
N ASP A 99 -7.41 -0.73 -2.64
CA ASP A 99 -6.33 -1.59 -2.18
C ASP A 99 -5.24 -0.78 -1.44
N ASN A 100 -4.43 -1.48 -0.65
CA ASN A 100 -3.35 -0.84 0.10
C ASN A 100 -2.08 -0.60 -0.72
N ASP A 101 -1.92 -1.24 -1.86
CA ASP A 101 -0.80 -0.99 -2.76
C ASP A 101 -0.91 0.45 -3.29
N THR A 102 -2.08 0.82 -3.81
CA THR A 102 -2.38 2.19 -4.25
C THR A 102 -2.28 3.19 -3.09
N LEU A 103 -2.88 2.89 -1.92
CA LEU A 103 -2.77 3.76 -0.75
C LEU A 103 -1.31 4.01 -0.35
N SER A 104 -0.46 2.98 -0.37
CA SER A 104 0.95 3.11 0.00
C SER A 104 1.74 3.99 -0.99
N ALA A 105 1.45 3.89 -2.29
CA ALA A 105 2.06 4.75 -3.29
C ALA A 105 1.63 6.23 -3.15
N ILE A 106 0.36 6.47 -2.83
CA ILE A 106 -0.16 7.81 -2.52
C ILE A 106 0.54 8.40 -1.29
N VAL A 107 0.72 7.59 -0.24
CA VAL A 107 1.44 8.03 0.97
C VAL A 107 2.90 8.29 0.64
N SER A 108 3.55 7.46 -0.19
CA SER A 108 4.92 7.68 -0.67
C SER A 108 5.06 9.04 -1.37
N ALA A 109 4.14 9.35 -2.31
CA ALA A 109 4.12 10.63 -2.99
C ALA A 109 3.87 11.82 -2.04
N LEU A 110 2.92 11.66 -1.08
CA LEU A 110 2.55 12.70 -0.12
C LEU A 110 3.69 13.04 0.86
N THR A 111 4.50 12.05 1.21
CA THR A 111 5.61 12.18 2.17
C THR A 111 6.96 12.40 1.50
N HIS A 112 7.00 12.50 0.17
CA HIS A 112 8.22 12.59 -0.62
C HIS A 112 9.24 11.52 -0.25
N ALA A 113 8.76 10.26 -0.15
CA ALA A 113 9.60 9.14 0.20
C ALA A 113 10.60 8.83 -0.93
N ASP A 114 11.82 8.45 -0.57
CA ASP A 114 12.84 8.01 -1.54
C ASP A 114 12.58 6.59 -2.04
N LEU A 115 11.95 5.76 -1.20
CA LEU A 115 11.73 4.34 -1.47
C LEU A 115 10.41 3.85 -0.89
N LEU A 116 9.64 3.13 -1.72
CA LEU A 116 8.46 2.36 -1.32
C LEU A 116 8.77 0.85 -1.37
N LEU A 117 8.64 0.17 -0.25
CA LEU A 117 8.73 -1.30 -0.19
C LEU A 117 7.33 -1.91 -0.13
N LEU A 118 6.92 -2.63 -1.17
CA LEU A 118 5.71 -3.46 -1.18
C LEU A 118 6.07 -4.90 -0.82
N LEU A 119 5.75 -5.29 0.41
CA LEU A 119 5.90 -6.66 0.86
C LEU A 119 4.63 -7.46 0.53
N SER A 120 4.80 -8.54 -0.20
CA SER A 120 3.72 -9.36 -0.73
C SER A 120 4.00 -10.85 -0.55
N ASP A 121 3.10 -11.69 -1.00
CA ASP A 121 3.23 -13.16 -1.08
C ASP A 121 3.94 -13.65 -2.35
N ILE A 122 4.52 -12.72 -3.14
CA ILE A 122 5.26 -13.01 -4.36
C ILE A 122 6.67 -12.43 -4.28
N ASP A 123 7.62 -13.06 -4.98
CA ASP A 123 9.02 -12.66 -4.94
C ASP A 123 9.29 -11.36 -5.73
N GLY A 124 8.41 -10.97 -6.63
CA GLY A 124 8.51 -9.79 -7.48
C GLY A 124 7.69 -9.95 -8.76
N LEU A 125 8.06 -9.23 -9.81
CA LEU A 125 7.40 -9.28 -11.11
C LEU A 125 7.97 -10.42 -11.96
N TYR A 126 7.10 -11.12 -12.67
CA TYR A 126 7.44 -12.16 -13.65
C TYR A 126 6.80 -11.84 -14.99
N THR A 127 7.34 -12.38 -16.06
CA THR A 127 6.77 -12.24 -17.42
C THR A 127 5.39 -12.88 -17.59
N ASP A 128 5.01 -13.78 -16.67
CA ASP A 128 3.71 -14.45 -16.58
C ASP A 128 3.53 -15.00 -15.15
N ASP A 129 2.38 -15.55 -14.79
CA ASP A 129 2.15 -16.17 -13.47
C ASP A 129 3.01 -17.44 -13.30
N PRO A 130 4.06 -17.43 -12.46
CA PRO A 130 4.99 -18.56 -12.32
C PRO A 130 4.30 -19.82 -11.74
N ARG A 131 3.12 -19.66 -11.11
CA ARG A 131 2.32 -20.79 -10.60
C ARG A 131 1.60 -21.53 -11.71
N LYS A 132 1.33 -20.85 -12.83
CA LYS A 132 0.61 -21.40 -13.99
C LYS A 132 1.56 -21.71 -15.15
N ASN A 133 2.61 -20.92 -15.32
CA ASN A 133 3.57 -21.05 -16.40
C ASN A 133 4.98 -21.26 -15.84
N PRO A 134 5.53 -22.49 -15.89
CA PRO A 134 6.92 -22.77 -15.47
C PRO A 134 7.99 -22.07 -16.30
N GLY A 135 7.63 -21.52 -17.46
CA GLY A 135 8.52 -20.73 -18.32
C GLY A 135 8.55 -19.23 -17.98
N ALA A 136 7.77 -18.79 -16.98
CA ALA A 136 7.79 -17.41 -16.53
C ALA A 136 9.19 -17.01 -16.04
N GLN A 137 9.67 -15.88 -16.52
CA GLN A 137 10.98 -15.35 -16.16
C GLN A 137 10.83 -14.23 -15.14
N PHE A 138 11.69 -14.23 -14.14
CA PHE A 138 11.75 -13.17 -13.13
C PHE A 138 12.32 -11.89 -13.74
N ILE A 139 11.74 -10.75 -13.37
CA ILE A 139 12.16 -9.40 -13.79
C ILE A 139 12.71 -8.70 -12.56
N ASP A 140 14.01 -8.46 -12.52
CA ASP A 140 14.69 -7.85 -11.38
C ASP A 140 14.65 -6.31 -11.42
N LEU A 141 14.55 -5.72 -12.62
CA LEU A 141 14.58 -4.27 -12.83
C LEU A 141 13.53 -3.83 -13.86
N VAL A 142 12.79 -2.80 -13.52
CA VAL A 142 11.88 -2.08 -14.43
C VAL A 142 12.28 -0.61 -14.40
N ASP A 143 12.89 -0.13 -15.45
CA ASP A 143 13.31 1.27 -15.57
C ASP A 143 12.09 2.21 -15.67
N LYS A 144 11.08 1.82 -16.46
CA LYS A 144 9.84 2.59 -16.61
C LYS A 144 8.62 1.68 -16.76
N VAL A 145 7.59 1.93 -15.98
CA VAL A 145 6.32 1.21 -16.11
C VAL A 145 5.54 1.76 -17.30
N ASP A 146 5.52 1.00 -18.40
CA ASP A 146 4.81 1.31 -19.63
C ASP A 146 3.55 0.46 -19.81
N ASP A 147 2.85 0.65 -20.95
CA ASP A 147 1.65 -0.11 -21.29
C ASP A 147 1.89 -1.62 -21.42
N HIS A 148 3.12 -2.04 -21.71
CA HIS A 148 3.46 -3.46 -21.79
C HIS A 148 3.37 -4.10 -20.40
N TYR A 149 4.01 -3.50 -19.40
CA TYR A 149 3.92 -3.97 -18.02
C TYR A 149 2.50 -3.91 -17.46
N MET A 150 1.76 -2.84 -17.75
CA MET A 150 0.36 -2.71 -17.33
C MET A 150 -0.55 -3.81 -17.90
N LYS A 151 -0.31 -4.25 -19.13
CA LYS A 151 -1.03 -5.40 -19.74
C LYS A 151 -0.67 -6.72 -19.07
N MET A 152 0.61 -6.95 -18.80
CA MET A 152 1.06 -8.15 -18.06
C MET A 152 0.36 -8.30 -16.71
N GLY A 153 0.18 -7.18 -15.98
CA GLY A 153 -0.54 -7.19 -14.70
C GLY A 153 -2.01 -7.57 -14.79
N LYS A 154 -2.68 -7.24 -15.90
CA LYS A 154 -4.10 -7.58 -16.11
C LYS A 154 -4.32 -9.06 -16.46
N ASP A 155 -3.40 -9.66 -17.21
CA ASP A 155 -3.49 -11.05 -17.65
C ASP A 155 -3.16 -12.07 -16.54
N SER A 156 -2.42 -11.64 -15.51
CA SER A 156 -2.03 -12.47 -14.37
C SER A 156 -3.14 -12.67 -13.31
N GLY A 157 -4.39 -12.41 -13.63
CA GLY A 157 -5.55 -12.37 -12.74
C GLY A 157 -5.56 -13.42 -11.63
N SER A 158 -5.47 -12.97 -10.38
CA SER A 158 -5.71 -13.80 -9.20
C SER A 158 -7.19 -13.73 -8.81
N ASP A 159 -7.86 -14.87 -8.77
CA ASP A 159 -9.25 -15.00 -8.32
C ASP A 159 -9.44 -14.74 -6.80
N VAL A 160 -8.36 -14.43 -6.06
CA VAL A 160 -8.39 -14.32 -4.60
C VAL A 160 -7.67 -13.06 -4.14
N GLY A 161 -8.41 -11.99 -3.93
CA GLY A 161 -7.94 -10.76 -3.28
C GLY A 161 -8.12 -9.51 -4.13
N THR A 162 -8.27 -8.35 -3.48
CA THR A 162 -8.40 -7.04 -4.11
C THR A 162 -7.06 -6.46 -4.58
N GLY A 163 -5.91 -7.10 -4.27
CA GLY A 163 -4.56 -6.65 -4.59
C GLY A 163 -3.83 -7.64 -5.50
N GLY A 164 -4.01 -7.55 -6.82
CA GLY A 164 -3.27 -8.33 -7.82
C GLY A 164 -2.01 -7.62 -8.32
N MET A 165 -1.32 -8.23 -9.31
CA MET A 165 -0.16 -7.59 -9.94
C MET A 165 -0.53 -6.24 -10.58
N ALA A 166 -1.75 -6.10 -11.10
CA ALA A 166 -2.24 -4.84 -11.68
C ALA A 166 -2.21 -3.68 -10.68
N THR A 167 -2.65 -3.90 -9.42
CA THR A 167 -2.62 -2.85 -8.38
C THR A 167 -1.18 -2.48 -7.99
N LYS A 168 -0.27 -3.45 -7.96
CA LYS A 168 1.14 -3.21 -7.69
C LYS A 168 1.83 -2.41 -8.79
N LEU A 169 1.50 -2.68 -10.05
CA LEU A 169 2.01 -1.89 -11.18
C LEU A 169 1.43 -0.48 -11.22
N SER A 170 0.14 -0.31 -10.85
CA SER A 170 -0.43 1.03 -10.66
C SER A 170 0.26 1.79 -9.53
N ALA A 171 0.54 1.12 -8.40
CA ALA A 171 1.30 1.70 -7.31
C ALA A 171 2.72 2.10 -7.75
N ALA A 172 3.41 1.24 -8.52
CA ALA A 172 4.72 1.57 -9.08
C ALA A 172 4.68 2.81 -9.97
N LYS A 173 3.67 2.93 -10.84
CA LYS A 173 3.50 4.11 -11.69
C LYS A 173 3.37 5.40 -10.88
N ILE A 174 2.58 5.38 -9.80
CA ILE A 174 2.38 6.53 -8.91
C ILE A 174 3.68 6.88 -8.16
N ALA A 175 4.31 5.88 -7.53
CA ALA A 175 5.54 6.07 -6.77
C ALA A 175 6.66 6.60 -7.67
N ASN A 176 6.88 5.98 -8.83
CA ASN A 176 7.94 6.40 -9.75
C ASN A 176 7.70 7.81 -10.31
N ALA A 177 6.46 8.16 -10.68
CA ALA A 177 6.15 9.50 -11.16
C ALA A 177 6.35 10.57 -10.08
N SER A 178 6.20 10.23 -8.80
CA SER A 178 6.52 11.12 -7.67
C SER A 178 8.02 11.17 -7.32
N GLY A 179 8.86 10.40 -8.01
CA GLY A 179 10.31 10.36 -7.82
C GLY A 179 10.82 9.28 -6.86
N ALA A 180 9.93 8.47 -6.30
CA ALA A 180 10.31 7.38 -5.42
C ALA A 180 10.66 6.10 -6.20
N ASP A 181 11.73 5.42 -5.83
CA ASP A 181 11.93 4.03 -6.20
C ASP A 181 10.87 3.15 -5.53
N MET A 182 10.49 2.03 -6.18
CA MET A 182 9.62 1.05 -5.55
C MET A 182 10.21 -0.36 -5.70
N ILE A 183 10.11 -1.16 -4.64
CA ILE A 183 10.50 -2.57 -4.69
C ILE A 183 9.31 -3.45 -4.29
N ILE A 184 9.00 -4.45 -5.12
CA ILE A 184 8.11 -5.56 -4.75
C ILE A 184 8.99 -6.72 -4.30
N ALA A 185 8.77 -7.22 -3.09
CA ALA A 185 9.50 -8.35 -2.54
C ALA A 185 8.61 -9.26 -1.70
N ASN A 186 9.04 -10.51 -1.53
CA ASN A 186 8.35 -11.46 -0.67
C ASN A 186 8.51 -11.09 0.81
N GLY A 187 7.38 -10.95 1.51
CA GLY A 187 7.31 -10.55 2.91
C GLY A 187 7.22 -11.70 3.92
N ASP A 188 7.33 -12.96 3.50
CA ASP A 188 7.27 -14.11 4.41
C ASP A 188 8.39 -14.10 5.45
N ASP A 189 9.58 -13.61 5.05
CA ASP A 189 10.70 -13.34 5.95
C ASP A 189 10.96 -11.83 6.04
N PHE A 190 10.56 -11.20 7.15
CA PHE A 190 10.74 -9.75 7.37
C PHE A 190 12.22 -9.29 7.39
N HIS A 191 13.20 -10.19 7.50
CA HIS A 191 14.61 -9.84 7.30
C HIS A 191 14.91 -9.36 5.87
N VAL A 192 13.98 -9.54 4.93
CA VAL A 192 14.08 -8.97 3.57
C VAL A 192 14.27 -7.47 3.61
N ILE A 193 13.62 -6.76 4.55
CA ILE A 193 13.73 -5.29 4.69
C ILE A 193 15.20 -4.90 4.95
N HIS A 194 15.87 -5.56 5.91
CA HIS A 194 17.29 -5.29 6.20
C HIS A 194 18.18 -5.59 5.00
N ARG A 195 17.94 -6.73 4.33
CA ARG A 195 18.73 -7.12 3.16
C ARG A 195 18.57 -6.13 1.99
N LEU A 196 17.37 -5.60 1.78
CA LEU A 196 17.11 -4.58 0.76
C LEU A 196 17.83 -3.26 1.10
N LEU A 197 17.75 -2.81 2.36
CA LEU A 197 18.45 -1.60 2.81
C LEU A 197 19.99 -1.77 2.81
N ASP A 198 20.50 -2.99 2.93
CA ASP A 198 21.91 -3.34 2.73
C ASP A 198 22.34 -3.37 1.25
N GLY A 199 21.43 -3.04 0.31
CA GLY A 199 21.71 -2.98 -1.11
C GLY A 199 21.73 -4.34 -1.82
N ARG A 200 21.13 -5.39 -1.25
CA ARG A 200 20.99 -6.68 -1.92
C ARG A 200 19.93 -6.63 -2.99
N ASN A 201 20.23 -7.18 -4.15
CA ASN A 201 19.28 -7.32 -5.25
C ASN A 201 18.26 -8.44 -4.93
N ILE A 202 17.13 -8.08 -4.35
CA ILE A 202 16.02 -8.96 -3.95
C ILE A 202 14.73 -8.31 -4.44
N GLY A 203 13.84 -9.09 -5.04
CA GLY A 203 12.59 -8.57 -5.56
C GLY A 203 12.76 -7.86 -6.90
N THR A 204 11.76 -7.11 -7.30
CA THR A 204 11.77 -6.28 -8.51
C THR A 204 11.87 -4.82 -8.13
N LEU A 205 12.92 -4.15 -8.61
CA LEU A 205 13.10 -2.70 -8.48
C LEU A 205 12.42 -1.98 -9.65
N PHE A 206 11.59 -1.01 -9.33
CA PHE A 206 10.99 -0.03 -10.24
C PHE A 206 11.65 1.32 -9.98
N VAL A 207 12.32 1.86 -11.00
CA VAL A 207 13.14 3.08 -10.84
C VAL A 207 12.26 4.33 -10.82
N GLY A 208 12.50 5.21 -9.86
CA GLY A 208 11.83 6.49 -9.72
C GLY A 208 12.24 7.47 -10.82
N HIS A 209 11.27 8.06 -11.49
CA HIS A 209 11.47 9.11 -12.49
C HIS A 209 10.51 10.25 -12.19
N LEU A 210 10.98 11.27 -11.49
CA LEU A 210 10.16 12.43 -11.17
C LEU A 210 9.58 13.05 -12.45
N ASP A 211 8.26 13.04 -12.54
CA ASP A 211 7.54 13.76 -13.59
C ASP A 211 7.15 15.15 -13.07
N GLU A 212 7.67 16.19 -13.68
CA GLU A 212 7.38 17.59 -13.29
C GLU A 212 5.89 17.95 -13.43
N ASN A 213 5.14 17.20 -14.25
CA ASN A 213 3.71 17.38 -14.44
C ASN A 213 2.85 16.41 -13.59
N PHE A 214 3.48 15.62 -12.70
CA PHE A 214 2.75 14.69 -11.88
C PHE A 214 1.82 15.42 -10.89
N ASP A 215 0.51 15.21 -11.04
CA ASP A 215 -0.48 15.62 -10.05
C ASP A 215 -1.18 14.39 -9.46
N LEU A 216 -1.05 14.23 -8.16
CA LEU A 216 -1.68 13.14 -7.43
C LEU A 216 -3.21 13.16 -7.56
N VAL A 217 -3.80 14.35 -7.72
CA VAL A 217 -5.27 14.49 -7.86
C VAL A 217 -5.73 13.93 -9.19
N ASP A 218 -5.01 14.23 -10.28
CA ASP A 218 -5.35 13.73 -11.62
C ASP A 218 -5.37 12.20 -11.62
N VAL A 219 -4.37 11.56 -11.00
CA VAL A 219 -4.31 10.09 -10.88
C VAL A 219 -5.52 9.52 -10.12
N LEU A 220 -5.94 10.20 -9.05
CA LEU A 220 -7.09 9.76 -8.24
C LEU A 220 -8.45 10.00 -8.92
N GLU A 221 -8.51 10.93 -9.86
CA GLU A 221 -9.73 11.23 -10.62
C GLU A 221 -9.89 10.35 -11.87
N GLU A 222 -8.79 9.89 -12.47
CA GLU A 222 -8.81 8.94 -13.58
C GLU A 222 -9.39 7.56 -13.19
N ASP A 223 -9.30 7.18 -11.91
CA ASP A 223 -9.85 5.92 -11.36
C ASP A 223 -11.34 6.02 -10.96
N ARG A 224 -12.05 7.05 -11.42
CA ARG A 224 -13.50 7.20 -11.29
C ARG A 224 -14.19 6.67 -12.55
#